data_998343b483c3f2e031ad843318bc725e
#
_entry.id   998343b483c3f2e031ad843318bc725e
#
_cell.length_a   1.000
_cell.length_b   1.000
_cell.length_c   1.000
_cell.angle_alpha   90.00
_cell.angle_beta   90.00
_cell.angle_gamma   90.00
#
_symmetry.space_group_name_H-M   'P 1'
#
loop_
_entity.id
_entity.type
_entity.pdbx_description
1 polymer ?
#
loop_
_entity_poly.entity_id
_entity_poly.type
_entity_poly.pdbx_seq_one_letter_code
_entity_poly.pdbx_strand_id
1 'polypeptide(L)'
;TYYDGCSYTSIKVKTREGRPIFISGNKDFGFTNGGVNPQIIASVLGLYDSERLAEPTIDGVSKSWSSVDSAVSSAIKSAKKVVLLSNTIISPSLTRAISEMELSMNAQSPSKFEHIQYDAISYAAMREANLKNWGAAIIPSYDFSKAKTIVSIDADFLATWLLPTEFAGQYGQTRNPDNKWMSKHFHFESVMSVSGSNADGRGMIKPSEQASVLAYLIKGMGGSTSVSSNLNPGAEIIATRALKALKLSKKESLVVCGA
;
A
#
# COMPACT_ATOMS: atom_id res chain seq x y z
N THR A 1 7.51 10.13 12.20
CA THR A 1 6.65 9.39 11.26
C THR A 1 6.79 9.99 9.88
N TYR A 2 6.95 9.14 8.89
CA TYR A 2 6.96 9.51 7.48
C TYR A 2 5.77 8.87 6.78
N TYR A 3 5.12 9.62 5.90
CA TYR A 3 4.03 9.15 5.04
C TYR A 3 4.06 9.95 3.73
N ASP A 4 4.05 9.27 2.60
CA ASP A 4 4.08 9.86 1.26
C ASP A 4 2.86 9.50 0.39
N GLY A 5 1.82 8.96 1.03
CA GLY A 5 0.63 8.45 0.34
C GLY A 5 0.70 6.95 -0.01
N CYS A 6 1.90 6.40 -0.13
CA CYS A 6 2.13 4.99 -0.47
C CYS A 6 2.91 4.23 0.62
N SER A 7 3.81 4.92 1.31
CA SER A 7 4.69 4.31 2.31
C SER A 7 4.52 4.98 3.65
N TYR A 8 4.44 4.16 4.70
CA TYR A 8 4.42 4.62 6.08
C TYR A 8 5.58 3.99 6.84
N THR A 9 6.31 4.81 7.62
CA THR A 9 7.33 4.28 8.54
C THR A 9 7.66 5.26 9.66
N SER A 10 8.23 4.74 10.72
CA SER A 10 8.86 5.54 11.77
C SER A 10 10.32 5.77 11.43
N ILE A 11 10.75 7.02 11.41
CA ILE A 11 12.10 7.42 10.98
C ILE A 11 12.88 8.11 12.08
N LYS A 12 14.21 8.02 11.99
CA LYS A 12 15.18 8.87 12.67
C LYS A 12 15.89 9.73 11.65
N VAL A 13 15.93 11.02 11.88
CA VAL A 13 16.60 12.00 11.01
C VAL A 13 17.90 12.41 11.65
N LYS A 14 19.02 12.12 10.98
CA LYS A 14 20.34 12.60 11.37
C LYS A 14 20.51 14.04 10.92
N THR A 15 20.85 14.92 11.85
CA THR A 15 21.12 16.34 11.57
C THR A 15 22.58 16.68 11.82
N ARG A 16 23.06 17.67 11.10
CA ARG A 16 24.35 18.33 11.36
C ARG A 16 24.11 19.83 11.38
N GLU A 17 24.47 20.48 12.48
CA GLU A 17 24.25 21.93 12.67
C GLU A 17 22.79 22.36 12.36
N GLY A 18 21.83 21.55 12.81
CA GLY A 18 20.41 21.80 12.57
C GLY A 18 19.90 21.39 11.17
N ARG A 19 20.76 20.94 10.27
CA ARG A 19 20.39 20.54 8.89
C ARG A 19 20.17 19.04 8.80
N PRO A 20 19.01 18.56 8.35
CA PRO A 20 18.77 17.16 8.08
C PRO A 20 19.70 16.66 6.95
N ILE A 21 20.44 15.58 7.19
CA ILE A 21 21.42 15.05 6.21
C ILE A 21 21.19 13.60 5.84
N PHE A 22 20.44 12.85 6.65
CA PHE A 22 20.21 11.44 6.40
C PHE A 22 18.97 10.95 7.14
N ILE A 23 18.22 10.04 6.51
CA ILE A 23 17.05 9.37 7.09
C ILE A 23 17.37 7.90 7.27
N SER A 24 17.09 7.38 8.47
CA SER A 24 17.12 5.95 8.79
C SER A 24 15.84 5.53 9.46
N GLY A 25 15.56 4.22 9.47
CA GLY A 25 14.42 3.68 10.17
C GLY A 25 14.57 3.73 11.68
N ASN A 26 13.48 3.96 12.38
CA ASN A 26 13.43 3.92 13.84
C ASN A 26 13.05 2.51 14.30
N LYS A 27 14.00 1.79 14.86
CA LYS A 27 13.79 0.42 15.40
C LYS A 27 13.05 0.42 16.73
N ASP A 28 13.06 1.54 17.44
CA ASP A 28 12.53 1.64 18.80
C ASP A 28 11.05 2.00 18.83
N PHE A 29 10.48 2.33 17.67
CA PHE A 29 9.10 2.77 17.60
C PHE A 29 8.45 2.40 16.24
N GLY A 30 7.21 1.93 16.32
CA GLY A 30 6.39 1.59 15.16
C GLY A 30 6.54 0.15 14.69
N PHE A 31 5.56 -0.30 13.93
CA PHE A 31 5.44 -1.68 13.46
C PHE A 31 6.41 -2.03 12.33
N THR A 32 7.00 -1.03 11.66
CA THR A 32 7.96 -1.25 10.56
C THR A 32 9.34 -1.72 11.04
N ASN A 33 9.60 -1.75 12.37
CA ASN A 33 10.83 -2.25 12.98
C ASN A 33 12.10 -1.67 12.34
N GLY A 34 12.07 -0.39 11.99
CA GLY A 34 13.18 0.30 11.31
C GLY A 34 13.26 0.05 9.79
N GLY A 35 12.24 -0.55 9.19
CA GLY A 35 12.12 -0.67 7.74
C GLY A 35 12.02 0.71 7.08
N VAL A 36 12.81 0.93 6.05
CA VAL A 36 12.77 2.10 5.16
C VAL A 36 13.06 1.64 3.73
N ASN A 37 12.56 2.37 2.76
CA ASN A 37 12.84 2.16 1.36
C ASN A 37 13.71 3.29 0.79
N PRO A 38 14.26 3.14 -0.42
CA PRO A 38 15.10 4.17 -1.05
C PRO A 38 14.41 5.53 -1.21
N GLN A 39 13.10 5.55 -1.49
CA GLN A 39 12.32 6.79 -1.63
C GLN A 39 12.27 7.56 -0.30
N ILE A 40 12.02 6.84 0.80
CA ILE A 40 12.01 7.44 2.15
C ILE A 40 13.40 8.01 2.48
N ILE A 41 14.48 7.28 2.20
CA ILE A 41 15.84 7.76 2.44
C ILE A 41 16.15 8.99 1.58
N ALA A 42 15.77 8.96 0.32
CA ALA A 42 15.99 10.06 -0.63
C ALA A 42 15.12 11.30 -0.34
N SER A 43 14.05 11.18 0.43
CA SER A 43 13.14 12.31 0.70
C SER A 43 13.80 13.50 1.37
N VAL A 44 14.94 13.29 2.06
CA VAL A 44 15.74 14.39 2.63
C VAL A 44 16.23 15.37 1.56
N LEU A 45 16.44 14.90 0.33
CA LEU A 45 16.92 15.73 -0.78
C LEU A 45 15.89 16.79 -1.19
N GLY A 46 14.60 16.49 -1.06
CA GLY A 46 13.52 17.43 -1.33
C GLY A 46 13.56 18.70 -0.45
N LEU A 47 14.24 18.66 0.70
CA LEU A 47 14.43 19.86 1.54
C LEU A 47 15.46 20.83 0.93
N TYR A 48 16.31 20.34 0.06
CA TYR A 48 17.41 21.09 -0.57
C TYR A 48 17.19 21.34 -2.06
N ASP A 49 16.05 20.93 -2.57
CA ASP A 49 15.64 21.15 -3.95
C ASP A 49 15.35 22.65 -4.16
N SER A 50 16.05 23.29 -5.11
CA SER A 50 15.85 24.69 -5.46
C SER A 50 14.47 24.96 -6.08
N GLU A 51 13.88 23.96 -6.73
CA GLU A 51 12.58 24.05 -7.40
C GLU A 51 11.39 23.78 -6.47
N ARG A 52 11.64 23.45 -5.21
CA ARG A 52 10.55 23.24 -4.26
C ARG A 52 9.74 24.52 -4.06
N LEU A 53 8.43 24.38 -3.88
CA LEU A 53 7.56 25.49 -3.54
C LEU A 53 7.93 26.03 -2.15
N ALA A 54 8.41 27.27 -2.09
CA ALA A 54 8.82 27.92 -0.84
C ALA A 54 7.71 28.75 -0.21
N GLU A 55 6.79 29.26 -1.04
CA GLU A 55 5.72 30.18 -0.64
C GLU A 55 4.41 29.80 -1.35
N PRO A 56 3.25 30.20 -0.80
CA PRO A 56 1.98 30.05 -1.49
C PRO A 56 1.92 30.98 -2.72
N THR A 57 1.20 30.53 -3.75
CA THR A 57 1.06 31.28 -5.00
C THR A 57 -0.40 31.47 -5.39
N ILE A 58 -0.71 32.58 -6.06
CA ILE A 58 -1.96 32.80 -6.79
C ILE A 58 -1.56 33.14 -8.23
N ASP A 59 -2.08 32.39 -9.20
CA ASP A 59 -1.76 32.53 -10.63
C ASP A 59 -0.24 32.49 -10.91
N GLY A 60 0.49 31.64 -10.18
CA GLY A 60 1.94 31.50 -10.32
C GLY A 60 2.77 32.62 -9.67
N VAL A 61 2.14 33.58 -9.04
CA VAL A 61 2.80 34.70 -8.35
C VAL A 61 2.80 34.43 -6.86
N SER A 62 3.97 34.59 -6.22
CA SER A 62 4.15 34.45 -4.77
C SER A 62 3.29 35.47 -4.02
N LYS A 63 2.58 35.01 -2.98
CA LYS A 63 1.66 35.77 -2.15
C LYS A 63 1.84 35.47 -0.69
N SER A 64 1.42 36.39 0.18
CA SER A 64 1.37 36.11 1.61
C SER A 64 0.25 35.09 1.93
N TRP A 65 0.42 34.32 3.00
CA TRP A 65 -0.62 33.43 3.52
C TRP A 65 -1.96 34.18 3.76
N SER A 66 -1.93 35.37 4.34
CA SER A 66 -3.15 36.15 4.57
C SER A 66 -3.90 36.50 3.28
N SER A 67 -3.18 36.75 2.19
CA SER A 67 -3.78 37.01 0.87
C SER A 67 -4.44 35.75 0.31
N VAL A 68 -3.77 34.57 0.43
CA VAL A 68 -4.30 33.30 -0.03
C VAL A 68 -5.52 32.91 0.80
N ASP A 69 -5.45 33.00 2.12
CA ASP A 69 -6.56 32.67 3.03
C ASP A 69 -7.80 33.56 2.74
N SER A 70 -7.59 34.83 2.46
CA SER A 70 -8.67 35.75 2.09
C SER A 70 -9.30 35.37 0.74
N ALA A 71 -8.49 35.03 -0.25
CA ALA A 71 -8.97 34.59 -1.56
C ALA A 71 -9.76 33.30 -1.48
N VAL A 72 -9.20 32.29 -0.78
CA VAL A 72 -9.86 30.98 -0.59
C VAL A 72 -11.17 31.14 0.20
N SER A 73 -11.15 31.92 1.30
CA SER A 73 -12.36 32.13 2.10
C SER A 73 -13.46 32.85 1.29
N SER A 74 -13.09 33.80 0.45
CA SER A 74 -14.04 34.49 -0.42
C SER A 74 -14.63 33.55 -1.47
N ALA A 75 -13.79 32.73 -2.09
CA ALA A 75 -14.21 31.74 -3.07
C ALA A 75 -15.19 30.72 -2.46
N ILE A 76 -14.87 30.19 -1.28
CA ILE A 76 -15.74 29.23 -0.56
C ILE A 76 -17.09 29.87 -0.20
N LYS A 77 -17.08 31.13 0.28
CA LYS A 77 -18.33 31.82 0.63
C LYS A 77 -19.25 32.04 -0.56
N SER A 78 -18.68 32.43 -1.71
CA SER A 78 -19.44 32.69 -2.94
C SER A 78 -19.84 31.46 -3.73
N ALA A 79 -19.19 30.32 -3.50
CA ALA A 79 -19.44 29.09 -4.21
C ALA A 79 -20.85 28.53 -3.93
N LYS A 80 -21.52 28.04 -4.96
CA LYS A 80 -22.77 27.28 -4.82
C LYS A 80 -22.53 25.89 -4.25
N LYS A 81 -21.44 25.26 -4.64
CA LYS A 81 -21.00 23.94 -4.16
C LYS A 81 -19.49 23.94 -3.99
N VAL A 82 -19.01 23.33 -2.91
CA VAL A 82 -17.61 23.12 -2.59
C VAL A 82 -17.37 21.61 -2.54
N VAL A 83 -16.42 21.13 -3.29
CA VAL A 83 -16.00 19.72 -3.28
C VAL A 83 -14.57 19.64 -2.75
N LEU A 84 -14.38 18.88 -1.68
CA LEU A 84 -13.05 18.49 -1.20
C LEU A 84 -12.69 17.14 -1.81
N LEU A 85 -11.70 17.12 -2.68
CA LEU A 85 -11.15 15.89 -3.24
C LEU A 85 -9.87 15.51 -2.48
N SER A 86 -9.81 14.30 -1.96
CA SER A 86 -8.64 13.78 -1.26
C SER A 86 -8.42 12.29 -1.56
N ASN A 87 -7.25 11.77 -1.23
CA ASN A 87 -7.07 10.34 -1.00
C ASN A 87 -7.82 9.90 0.28
N THR A 88 -7.81 8.60 0.58
CA THR A 88 -8.39 8.06 1.83
C THR A 88 -7.75 8.75 3.04
N ILE A 89 -8.59 9.39 3.86
CA ILE A 89 -8.18 10.07 5.09
C ILE A 89 -8.24 9.08 6.25
N ILE A 90 -7.07 8.79 6.83
CA ILE A 90 -6.93 7.91 8.01
C ILE A 90 -6.61 8.68 9.30
N SER A 91 -6.29 9.98 9.19
CA SER A 91 -5.99 10.83 10.34
C SER A 91 -7.27 11.22 11.09
N PRO A 92 -7.42 10.87 12.39
CA PRO A 92 -8.60 11.25 13.17
C PRO A 92 -8.81 12.78 13.24
N SER A 93 -7.73 13.54 13.33
CA SER A 93 -7.78 15.01 13.37
C SER A 93 -8.27 15.61 12.05
N LEU A 94 -7.80 15.12 10.90
CA LEU A 94 -8.29 15.56 9.60
C LEU A 94 -9.74 15.15 9.37
N THR A 95 -10.11 13.91 9.71
CA THR A 95 -11.50 13.45 9.63
C THR A 95 -12.43 14.35 10.42
N ARG A 96 -12.03 14.71 11.66
CA ARG A 96 -12.79 15.62 12.50
C ARG A 96 -12.91 17.02 11.87
N ALA A 97 -11.82 17.58 11.39
CA ALA A 97 -11.82 18.92 10.75
C ALA A 97 -12.72 18.94 9.51
N ILE A 98 -12.69 17.89 8.68
CA ILE A 98 -13.55 17.76 7.50
C ILE A 98 -15.03 17.66 7.91
N SER A 99 -15.33 16.88 8.94
CA SER A 99 -16.72 16.75 9.45
C SER A 99 -17.23 18.06 10.04
N GLU A 100 -16.42 18.81 10.77
CA GLU A 100 -16.78 20.13 11.30
C GLU A 100 -17.03 21.12 10.16
N MET A 101 -16.21 21.10 9.11
CA MET A 101 -16.40 21.93 7.91
C MET A 101 -17.70 21.56 7.18
N GLU A 102 -17.97 20.27 7.00
CA GLU A 102 -19.20 19.78 6.37
C GLU A 102 -20.44 20.23 7.13
N LEU A 103 -20.47 20.04 8.45
CA LEU A 103 -21.58 20.47 9.30
C LEU A 103 -21.80 21.98 9.23
N SER A 104 -20.74 22.77 9.31
CA SER A 104 -20.82 24.24 9.25
C SER A 104 -21.35 24.75 7.90
N MET A 105 -20.89 24.18 6.80
CA MET A 105 -21.27 24.62 5.46
C MET A 105 -22.66 24.14 5.07
N ASN A 106 -23.02 22.90 5.38
CA ASN A 106 -24.33 22.33 5.05
C ASN A 106 -25.45 22.86 5.96
N ALA A 107 -25.13 23.40 7.16
CA ALA A 107 -26.09 24.14 7.97
C ALA A 107 -26.54 25.45 7.34
N GLN A 108 -25.68 26.08 6.52
CA GLN A 108 -26.00 27.31 5.81
C GLN A 108 -26.75 27.07 4.49
N SER A 109 -26.42 25.98 3.82
CA SER A 109 -27.05 25.57 2.56
C SER A 109 -26.93 24.05 2.40
N PRO A 110 -28.04 23.29 2.35
CA PRO A 110 -27.99 21.84 2.20
C PRO A 110 -27.18 21.42 0.98
N SER A 111 -26.33 20.41 1.17
CA SER A 111 -25.44 19.85 0.12
C SER A 111 -24.45 20.86 -0.48
N LYS A 112 -24.12 21.94 0.22
CA LYS A 112 -23.11 22.92 -0.21
C LYS A 112 -21.70 22.33 -0.20
N PHE A 113 -21.41 21.43 0.74
CA PHE A 113 -20.11 20.76 0.87
C PHE A 113 -20.25 19.26 0.61
N GLU A 114 -19.27 18.72 -0.10
CA GLU A 114 -19.14 17.28 -0.37
C GLU A 114 -17.68 16.86 -0.28
N HIS A 115 -17.40 15.82 0.49
CA HIS A 115 -16.07 15.20 0.55
C HIS A 115 -16.05 13.94 -0.32
N ILE A 116 -15.19 13.95 -1.35
CA ILE A 116 -14.99 12.81 -2.26
C ILE A 116 -13.60 12.25 -2.01
N GLN A 117 -13.51 10.96 -1.70
CA GLN A 117 -12.24 10.27 -1.55
C GLN A 117 -11.96 9.43 -2.79
N TYR A 118 -10.78 9.59 -3.36
CA TYR A 118 -10.31 8.86 -4.53
C TYR A 118 -8.86 8.42 -4.33
N ASP A 119 -8.63 7.11 -4.38
CA ASP A 119 -7.30 6.53 -4.34
C ASP A 119 -6.93 6.02 -5.73
N ALA A 120 -5.76 6.42 -6.24
CA ALA A 120 -5.26 5.97 -7.53
C ALA A 120 -4.99 4.46 -7.56
N ILE A 121 -4.60 3.88 -6.40
CA ILE A 121 -4.51 2.44 -6.17
C ILE A 121 -5.58 2.08 -5.16
N SER A 122 -6.63 1.40 -5.63
CA SER A 122 -7.80 1.08 -4.80
C SER A 122 -7.68 -0.30 -4.16
N TYR A 123 -7.92 -0.38 -2.87
CA TYR A 123 -8.08 -1.64 -2.13
C TYR A 123 -9.56 -2.00 -1.89
N ALA A 124 -10.48 -1.42 -2.67
CA ALA A 124 -11.91 -1.64 -2.51
C ALA A 124 -12.30 -3.12 -2.70
N ALA A 125 -11.73 -3.79 -3.70
CA ALA A 125 -12.00 -5.21 -3.95
C ALA A 125 -11.57 -6.11 -2.78
N MET A 126 -10.43 -5.82 -2.14
CA MET A 126 -9.96 -6.54 -0.96
C MET A 126 -10.88 -6.30 0.24
N ARG A 127 -11.30 -5.05 0.46
CA ARG A 127 -12.26 -4.70 1.53
C ARG A 127 -13.61 -5.37 1.32
N GLU A 128 -14.11 -5.40 0.09
CA GLU A 128 -15.36 -6.08 -0.26
C GLU A 128 -15.26 -7.60 -0.05
N ALA A 129 -14.16 -8.21 -0.47
CA ALA A 129 -13.92 -9.64 -0.25
C ALA A 129 -13.89 -9.99 1.25
N ASN A 130 -13.23 -9.15 2.06
CA ASN A 130 -13.18 -9.35 3.51
C ASN A 130 -14.54 -9.10 4.17
N LEU A 131 -15.33 -8.13 3.69
CA LEU A 131 -16.69 -7.93 4.15
C LEU A 131 -17.55 -9.17 3.89
N LYS A 132 -17.45 -9.77 2.71
CA LYS A 132 -18.20 -10.99 2.35
C LYS A 132 -17.75 -12.22 3.16
N ASN A 133 -16.46 -12.35 3.43
CA ASN A 133 -15.90 -13.54 4.08
C ASN A 133 -15.89 -13.45 5.61
N TRP A 134 -15.72 -12.26 6.18
CA TRP A 134 -15.49 -12.03 7.60
C TRP A 134 -16.48 -11.06 8.23
N GLY A 135 -17.40 -10.48 7.45
CA GLY A 135 -18.39 -9.51 7.94
C GLY A 135 -17.80 -8.11 8.22
N ALA A 136 -16.55 -7.83 7.83
CA ALA A 136 -15.92 -6.53 8.05
C ALA A 136 -15.14 -6.07 6.82
N ALA A 137 -15.35 -4.80 6.40
CA ALA A 137 -14.65 -4.18 5.28
C ALA A 137 -13.25 -3.69 5.70
N ILE A 138 -12.37 -4.60 6.08
CA ILE A 138 -11.03 -4.33 6.61
C ILE A 138 -9.94 -4.78 5.64
N ILE A 139 -8.75 -4.22 5.81
CA ILE A 139 -7.52 -4.72 5.21
C ILE A 139 -6.75 -5.41 6.35
N PRO A 140 -6.48 -6.73 6.24
CA PRO A 140 -5.76 -7.44 7.28
C PRO A 140 -4.28 -7.06 7.30
N SER A 141 -3.66 -7.15 8.46
CA SER A 141 -2.20 -7.13 8.57
C SER A 141 -1.67 -8.54 8.32
N TYR A 142 -0.62 -8.63 7.51
CA TYR A 142 0.04 -9.89 7.17
C TYR A 142 1.38 -10.00 7.89
N ASP A 143 1.77 -11.22 8.28
CA ASP A 143 3.06 -11.50 8.89
C ASP A 143 3.86 -12.46 8.00
N PHE A 144 4.66 -11.90 7.12
CA PHE A 144 5.52 -12.65 6.21
C PHE A 144 6.66 -13.38 6.93
N SER A 145 7.02 -12.95 8.15
CA SER A 145 8.12 -13.55 8.92
C SER A 145 7.82 -14.98 9.40
N LYS A 146 6.54 -15.37 9.42
CA LYS A 146 6.09 -16.72 9.84
C LYS A 146 5.79 -17.66 8.68
N ALA A 147 5.83 -17.16 7.43
CA ALA A 147 5.44 -17.94 6.28
C ALA A 147 6.61 -18.75 5.72
N LYS A 148 6.55 -20.06 5.81
CA LYS A 148 7.50 -20.98 5.13
C LYS A 148 7.24 -21.10 3.64
N THR A 149 6.00 -20.89 3.21
CA THR A 149 5.64 -20.79 1.79
C THR A 149 4.78 -19.55 1.58
N ILE A 150 5.20 -18.71 0.65
CA ILE A 150 4.49 -17.51 0.22
C ILE A 150 4.07 -17.72 -1.23
N VAL A 151 2.79 -17.51 -1.51
CA VAL A 151 2.26 -17.42 -2.87
C VAL A 151 1.61 -16.05 -3.01
N SER A 152 2.12 -15.24 -3.91
CA SER A 152 1.59 -13.90 -4.20
C SER A 152 1.12 -13.84 -5.65
N ILE A 153 -0.06 -13.28 -5.85
CA ILE A 153 -0.69 -13.13 -7.16
C ILE A 153 -0.92 -11.64 -7.37
N ASP A 154 -0.13 -11.04 -8.26
CA ASP A 154 -0.14 -9.61 -8.59
C ASP A 154 -0.04 -8.68 -7.33
N ALA A 155 0.54 -9.17 -6.27
CA ALA A 155 0.73 -8.48 -5.01
C ALA A 155 2.22 -8.20 -4.80
N ASP A 156 2.68 -7.03 -5.24
CA ASP A 156 4.08 -6.61 -5.10
C ASP A 156 4.37 -6.09 -3.68
N PHE A 157 4.34 -7.01 -2.72
CA PHE A 157 4.49 -6.70 -1.30
C PHE A 157 5.88 -6.21 -0.91
N LEU A 158 6.87 -6.31 -1.81
CA LEU A 158 8.22 -5.77 -1.58
C LEU A 158 8.37 -4.31 -1.99
N ALA A 159 7.46 -3.77 -2.85
CA ALA A 159 7.59 -2.40 -3.34
C ALA A 159 6.33 -1.55 -3.28
N THR A 160 5.18 -2.05 -3.71
CA THR A 160 4.00 -1.19 -3.94
C THR A 160 2.72 -1.66 -3.23
N TRP A 161 2.65 -2.90 -2.75
CA TRP A 161 1.42 -3.45 -2.21
C TRP A 161 1.32 -3.23 -0.70
N LEU A 162 0.26 -2.53 -0.24
CA LEU A 162 -0.09 -2.24 1.16
C LEU A 162 1.03 -1.55 1.95
N LEU A 163 1.81 -2.29 2.72
CA LEU A 163 2.86 -1.79 3.62
C LEU A 163 4.23 -2.39 3.28
N PRO A 164 4.79 -2.07 2.11
CA PRO A 164 5.99 -2.72 1.61
C PRO A 164 7.21 -2.56 2.53
N THR A 165 7.33 -1.46 3.26
CA THR A 165 8.42 -1.24 4.22
C THR A 165 8.40 -2.25 5.38
N GLU A 166 7.22 -2.64 5.86
CA GLU A 166 7.05 -3.67 6.88
C GLU A 166 7.28 -5.06 6.27
N PHE A 167 6.60 -5.37 5.18
CA PHE A 167 6.63 -6.70 4.56
C PHE A 167 8.00 -7.07 4.02
N ALA A 168 8.74 -6.12 3.42
CA ALA A 168 10.10 -6.34 2.97
C ALA A 168 11.03 -6.67 4.15
N GLY A 169 10.88 -6.00 5.29
CA GLY A 169 11.61 -6.31 6.51
C GLY A 169 11.33 -7.71 7.03
N GLN A 170 10.06 -8.10 7.10
CA GLN A 170 9.63 -9.44 7.52
C GLN A 170 10.09 -10.53 6.54
N TYR A 171 9.98 -10.28 5.24
CA TYR A 171 10.47 -11.18 4.20
C TYR A 171 11.99 -11.37 4.26
N GLY A 172 12.76 -10.27 4.44
CA GLY A 172 14.21 -10.33 4.57
C GLY A 172 14.68 -11.20 5.74
N GLN A 173 13.95 -11.21 6.85
CA GLN A 173 14.25 -12.07 8.00
C GLN A 173 14.17 -13.56 7.65
N THR A 174 13.22 -13.94 6.78
CA THR A 174 13.02 -15.34 6.38
C THR A 174 13.85 -15.76 5.17
N ARG A 175 14.57 -14.83 4.55
CA ARG A 175 15.45 -15.10 3.38
C ARG A 175 16.93 -15.09 3.74
N ASN A 176 17.27 -15.16 5.02
CA ASN A 176 18.64 -15.31 5.49
C ASN A 176 19.08 -16.78 5.45
N PRO A 177 20.14 -17.14 4.68
CA PRO A 177 20.63 -18.51 4.57
C PRO A 177 21.15 -19.09 5.89
N ASP A 178 21.53 -18.26 6.86
CA ASP A 178 21.98 -18.70 8.19
C ASP A 178 20.82 -19.19 9.07
N ASN A 179 19.59 -19.00 8.66
CA ASN A 179 18.43 -19.49 9.39
C ASN A 179 18.27 -21.02 9.22
N LYS A 180 17.62 -21.65 10.19
CA LYS A 180 17.26 -23.09 10.12
C LYS A 180 16.36 -23.44 8.93
N TRP A 181 15.63 -22.44 8.40
CA TRP A 181 14.77 -22.56 7.23
C TRP A 181 14.66 -21.22 6.52
N MET A 182 14.37 -21.24 5.23
CA MET A 182 14.07 -20.08 4.41
C MET A 182 12.68 -20.21 3.80
N SER A 183 11.97 -19.09 3.68
CA SER A 183 10.71 -19.02 2.93
C SER A 183 10.91 -19.43 1.48
N LYS A 184 9.93 -20.17 0.93
CA LYS A 184 9.79 -20.35 -0.51
C LYS A 184 8.74 -19.40 -1.03
N HIS A 185 9.10 -18.63 -2.05
CA HIS A 185 8.22 -17.61 -2.62
C HIS A 185 7.90 -17.93 -4.07
N PHE A 186 6.61 -18.02 -4.38
CA PHE A 186 6.07 -18.17 -5.74
C PHE A 186 5.22 -16.95 -6.07
N HIS A 187 5.51 -16.31 -7.21
CA HIS A 187 4.82 -15.10 -7.62
C HIS A 187 4.21 -15.26 -9.00
N PHE A 188 2.95 -14.81 -9.15
CA PHE A 188 2.22 -14.82 -10.43
C PHE A 188 1.85 -13.39 -10.78
N GLU A 189 2.30 -12.93 -11.96
CA GLU A 189 2.13 -11.53 -12.37
C GLU A 189 2.18 -11.38 -13.90
N SER A 190 1.69 -10.25 -14.39
CA SER A 190 1.75 -9.92 -15.80
C SER A 190 3.02 -9.14 -16.17
N VAL A 191 3.45 -8.24 -15.28
CA VAL A 191 4.65 -7.41 -15.44
C VAL A 191 5.62 -7.73 -14.30
N MET A 192 6.91 -7.82 -14.60
CA MET A 192 7.92 -8.17 -13.60
C MET A 192 8.02 -7.08 -12.54
N SER A 193 7.65 -7.42 -11.31
CA SER A 193 7.74 -6.58 -10.12
C SER A 193 9.00 -6.86 -9.29
N VAL A 194 9.21 -6.08 -8.23
CA VAL A 194 10.27 -6.36 -7.26
C VAL A 194 10.01 -7.68 -6.55
N SER A 195 8.76 -7.97 -6.18
CA SER A 195 8.39 -9.26 -5.60
C SER A 195 8.62 -10.43 -6.55
N GLY A 196 8.26 -10.27 -7.83
CA GLY A 196 8.48 -11.29 -8.84
C GLY A 196 9.96 -11.56 -9.15
N SER A 197 10.80 -10.53 -9.15
CA SER A 197 12.25 -10.69 -9.36
C SER A 197 12.97 -11.39 -8.20
N ASN A 198 12.38 -11.36 -7.00
CA ASN A 198 12.92 -12.03 -5.81
C ASN A 198 12.28 -13.41 -5.53
N ALA A 199 11.32 -13.84 -6.34
CA ALA A 199 10.62 -15.11 -6.15
C ALA A 199 11.48 -16.32 -6.55
N ASP A 200 11.33 -17.44 -5.83
CA ASP A 200 11.95 -18.74 -6.21
C ASP A 200 11.28 -19.39 -7.43
N GLY A 201 10.10 -18.93 -7.76
CA GLY A 201 9.36 -19.33 -8.95
C GLY A 201 8.41 -18.22 -9.38
N ARG A 202 8.58 -17.72 -10.59
CA ARG A 202 7.73 -16.71 -11.19
C ARG A 202 6.91 -17.30 -12.33
N GLY A 203 5.58 -17.21 -12.23
CA GLY A 203 4.64 -17.56 -13.29
C GLY A 203 4.13 -16.31 -14.00
N MET A 204 4.39 -16.19 -15.28
CA MET A 204 3.83 -15.09 -16.07
C MET A 204 2.39 -15.42 -16.46
N ILE A 205 1.46 -14.54 -16.11
CA ILE A 205 0.03 -14.68 -16.37
C ILE A 205 -0.55 -13.38 -16.93
N LYS A 206 -1.67 -13.49 -17.62
CA LYS A 206 -2.48 -12.31 -17.95
C LYS A 206 -3.26 -11.85 -16.71
N PRO A 207 -3.62 -10.56 -16.58
CA PRO A 207 -4.48 -10.10 -15.48
C PRO A 207 -5.78 -10.90 -15.35
N SER A 208 -6.37 -11.32 -16.48
CA SER A 208 -7.58 -12.15 -16.51
C SER A 208 -7.37 -13.61 -16.03
N GLU A 209 -6.13 -14.07 -15.87
CA GLU A 209 -5.80 -15.43 -15.42
C GLU A 209 -5.54 -15.53 -13.91
N GLN A 210 -5.57 -14.43 -13.17
CA GLN A 210 -5.34 -14.42 -11.71
C GLN A 210 -6.30 -15.35 -10.98
N ALA A 211 -7.59 -15.27 -11.31
CA ALA A 211 -8.61 -16.15 -10.74
C ALA A 211 -8.37 -17.63 -11.08
N SER A 212 -7.80 -17.93 -12.25
CA SER A 212 -7.47 -19.30 -12.66
C SER A 212 -6.33 -19.90 -11.84
N VAL A 213 -5.33 -19.07 -11.45
CA VAL A 213 -4.25 -19.50 -10.53
C VAL A 213 -4.83 -19.86 -9.17
N LEU A 214 -5.71 -19.02 -8.63
CA LEU A 214 -6.39 -19.31 -7.36
C LEU A 214 -7.22 -20.58 -7.45
N ALA A 215 -7.99 -20.74 -8.54
CA ALA A 215 -8.80 -21.93 -8.78
C ALA A 215 -7.95 -23.21 -8.86
N TYR A 216 -6.78 -23.13 -9.51
CA TYR A 216 -5.82 -24.25 -9.59
C TYR A 216 -5.34 -24.67 -8.18
N LEU A 217 -4.94 -23.68 -7.38
CA LEU A 217 -4.47 -23.93 -6.01
C LEU A 217 -5.60 -24.47 -5.11
N ILE A 218 -6.81 -23.90 -5.17
CA ILE A 218 -7.97 -24.35 -4.39
C ILE A 218 -8.29 -25.82 -4.71
N LYS A 219 -8.44 -26.17 -5.99
CA LYS A 219 -8.70 -27.54 -6.43
C LYS A 219 -7.58 -28.51 -6.01
N GLY A 220 -6.34 -28.07 -6.18
CA GLY A 220 -5.16 -28.84 -5.78
C GLY A 220 -5.05 -29.08 -4.27
N MET A 221 -5.63 -28.20 -3.46
CA MET A 221 -5.72 -28.35 -1.99
C MET A 221 -6.97 -29.15 -1.54
N GLY A 222 -7.80 -29.60 -2.48
CA GLY A 222 -9.01 -30.40 -2.20
C GLY A 222 -10.29 -29.57 -2.06
N GLY A 223 -10.23 -28.26 -2.35
CA GLY A 223 -11.41 -27.40 -2.42
C GLY A 223 -12.13 -27.48 -3.76
N SER A 224 -13.29 -26.82 -3.85
CA SER A 224 -14.09 -26.75 -5.08
C SER A 224 -14.32 -25.30 -5.48
N THR A 225 -14.38 -25.05 -6.78
CA THR A 225 -14.70 -23.74 -7.35
C THR A 225 -15.26 -23.92 -8.77
N SER A 226 -16.17 -23.04 -9.16
CA SER A 226 -16.70 -22.97 -10.52
C SER A 226 -15.77 -22.29 -11.53
N VAL A 227 -14.74 -21.58 -11.01
CA VAL A 227 -13.78 -20.87 -11.87
C VAL A 227 -12.88 -21.88 -12.60
N SER A 228 -12.60 -21.59 -13.87
CA SER A 228 -11.65 -22.39 -14.67
C SER A 228 -10.26 -22.36 -14.01
N SER A 229 -9.61 -23.51 -13.97
CA SER A 229 -8.24 -23.65 -13.46
C SER A 229 -7.21 -23.85 -14.58
N ASN A 230 -7.58 -23.53 -15.83
CA ASN A 230 -6.65 -23.66 -16.95
C ASN A 230 -5.60 -22.57 -16.89
N LEU A 231 -4.36 -22.96 -16.98
CA LEU A 231 -3.20 -22.07 -16.97
C LEU A 231 -2.37 -22.31 -18.23
N ASN A 232 -1.61 -21.30 -18.62
CA ASN A 232 -0.58 -21.51 -19.63
C ASN A 232 0.51 -22.47 -19.10
N PRO A 233 1.22 -23.20 -19.95
CA PRO A 233 2.17 -24.24 -19.51
C PRO A 233 3.24 -23.72 -18.55
N GLY A 234 3.75 -22.51 -18.76
CA GLY A 234 4.76 -21.90 -17.88
C GLY A 234 4.23 -21.60 -16.49
N ALA A 235 3.04 -21.01 -16.39
CA ALA A 235 2.39 -20.72 -15.12
C ALA A 235 1.97 -22.02 -14.40
N GLU A 236 1.55 -23.06 -15.12
CA GLU A 236 1.15 -24.33 -14.54
C GLU A 236 2.31 -25.06 -13.85
N ILE A 237 3.51 -25.02 -14.44
CA ILE A 237 4.73 -25.58 -13.83
C ILE A 237 4.99 -24.90 -12.48
N ILE A 238 4.89 -23.58 -12.43
CA ILE A 238 5.13 -22.82 -11.19
C ILE A 238 4.00 -23.08 -10.18
N ALA A 239 2.74 -23.12 -10.62
CA ALA A 239 1.58 -23.40 -9.77
C ALA A 239 1.66 -24.80 -9.15
N THR A 240 2.12 -25.79 -9.91
CA THR A 240 2.36 -27.16 -9.40
C THR A 240 3.43 -27.17 -8.30
N ARG A 241 4.54 -26.45 -8.49
CA ARG A 241 5.60 -26.30 -7.48
C ARG A 241 5.08 -25.57 -6.23
N ALA A 242 4.32 -24.49 -6.42
CA ALA A 242 3.69 -23.74 -5.34
C ALA A 242 2.71 -24.63 -4.54
N LEU A 243 1.85 -25.38 -5.22
CA LEU A 243 0.92 -26.30 -4.59
C LEU A 243 1.62 -27.37 -3.75
N LYS A 244 2.72 -27.94 -4.27
CA LYS A 244 3.54 -28.91 -3.51
C LYS A 244 4.11 -28.27 -2.25
N ALA A 245 4.63 -27.04 -2.33
CA ALA A 245 5.17 -26.33 -1.19
C ALA A 245 4.08 -25.99 -0.15
N LEU A 246 2.90 -25.51 -0.59
CA LEU A 246 1.75 -25.26 0.28
C LEU A 246 1.30 -26.51 1.05
N LYS A 247 1.28 -27.66 0.40
CA LYS A 247 0.93 -28.94 1.05
C LYS A 247 1.92 -29.36 2.14
N LEU A 248 3.20 -29.03 1.95
CA LEU A 248 4.26 -29.34 2.92
C LEU A 248 4.29 -28.38 4.11
N SER A 249 3.88 -27.11 3.91
CA SER A 249 3.92 -26.07 4.93
C SER A 249 2.51 -25.65 5.41
N LYS A 250 1.61 -26.62 5.58
CA LYS A 250 0.26 -26.37 6.12
C LYS A 250 0.33 -25.61 7.44
N LYS A 251 -0.51 -24.57 7.59
CA LYS A 251 -0.57 -23.63 8.71
C LYS A 251 0.62 -22.64 8.82
N GLU A 252 1.66 -22.81 8.02
CA GLU A 252 2.83 -21.92 7.95
C GLU A 252 2.99 -21.37 6.52
N SER A 253 1.88 -21.11 5.86
CA SER A 253 1.82 -20.59 4.50
C SER A 253 0.99 -19.34 4.43
N LEU A 254 1.34 -18.46 3.51
CA LEU A 254 0.62 -17.23 3.21
C LEU A 254 0.31 -17.17 1.72
N VAL A 255 -0.96 -16.94 1.39
CA VAL A 255 -1.41 -16.68 0.03
C VAL A 255 -2.00 -15.27 0.00
N VAL A 256 -1.45 -14.39 -0.82
CA VAL A 256 -1.90 -13.01 -0.97
C VAL A 256 -2.23 -12.69 -2.41
N CYS A 257 -3.24 -11.85 -2.60
CA CYS A 257 -3.65 -11.35 -3.91
C CYS A 257 -3.54 -9.84 -3.95
N GLY A 258 -3.11 -9.31 -5.09
CA GLY A 258 -3.14 -7.88 -5.39
C GLY A 258 -4.56 -7.33 -5.52
N ALA A 259 -4.65 -6.02 -5.63
CA ALA A 259 -5.92 -5.30 -5.84
C ALA A 259 -6.19 -5.16 -7.34
#